data_4852a3dc70e65b209cb4a4e565b73408
#
_entry.id   4852a3dc70e65b209cb4a4e565b73408
#
_cell.length_a   1.000
_cell.length_b   1.000
_cell.length_c   1.000
_cell.angle_alpha   90.00
_cell.angle_beta   90.00
_cell.angle_gamma   90.00
#
_symmetry.space_group_name_H-M   'P 1'
#
loop_
_entity.id
_entity.type
_entity.pdbx_description
1 polymer ?
#
loop_
_entity_poly.entity_id
_entity_poly.type
_entity_poly.pdbx_seq_one_letter_code
_entity_poly.pdbx_strand_id
1 'polypeptide(L)'
;MIVGLALAGLLATTSMQVAAASRQGGDPAVVSTDNGPVRGTVADDHRSFQGIPYAAPPTGERRWRSPQPAARWSGVRDATEPGSSCPQNQGFLPDDRGSIDEDCLFLNVTTPPRPAGPRPVMVFMHGDGFANGSSRPYGARPLAIGGDVVVVTVNYRINVFGFLAHPDLPGSGNFGIEDQQAALRWVQRNVAAFGGDSRNVTVFGESAGATSTCAHLLSPGSAGLFHRAIIQSGACTMRRTYLNDWGFQPSHDAERRGRALAEQHGCTDAATLATCLRGKTVAQLLDMPDGGFGFGPVHGDNSVLPRDPEQALKSGRFNQVPVMHGTTRDEHRTFTAGLELMLGRVLQPGDYPKEIHANFGTDAHRVLAEYPLGGQNPSIALSKVATDSSWGCQALFTDRLFARYVPTYAFEFADRNAPWFAGVDRPSFPTGAFHGGELQYLFDGAYGTGALTADQRRLSDRMVRYWSGFARNGHPNNPGMPWWPRFHRTSEPVLSLNTGAGGIRPVDFDREHRCQFWREVGQD
;
A
#
# COMPACT_ATOMS: atom_id res chain seq x y z
N MET A 1 96.62 25.12 23.44
CA MET A 1 96.37 24.76 22.03
C MET A 1 95.44 23.60 21.97
N ILE A 2 94.13 23.83 21.81
CA ILE A 2 93.15 22.79 21.44
C ILE A 2 92.14 23.48 20.52
N VAL A 3 92.11 23.03 19.29
CA VAL A 3 91.21 23.49 18.22
C VAL A 3 89.85 22.87 18.39
N GLY A 4 88.81 23.70 18.50
CA GLY A 4 87.41 23.23 18.52
C GLY A 4 86.82 23.34 17.09
N LEU A 5 86.39 22.21 16.53
CA LEU A 5 85.63 22.16 15.32
C LEU A 5 84.11 22.34 15.68
N ALA A 6 83.54 23.36 15.09
CA ALA A 6 82.07 23.52 15.12
C ALA A 6 81.42 22.78 13.94
N LEU A 7 80.56 21.80 14.20
CA LEU A 7 79.71 21.17 13.20
C LEU A 7 78.39 21.95 13.14
N ALA A 8 78.11 22.59 12.01
CA ALA A 8 76.81 23.15 11.72
C ALA A 8 75.90 22.10 11.12
N GLY A 9 74.87 21.66 11.90
CA GLY A 9 73.82 20.74 11.41
C GLY A 9 72.72 21.50 10.70
N LEU A 10 72.54 21.28 9.40
CA LEU A 10 71.34 21.71 8.64
C LEU A 10 70.16 20.79 8.96
N LEU A 11 69.15 21.31 9.67
CA LEU A 11 67.87 20.68 9.81
C LEU A 11 67.01 21.05 8.59
N ALA A 12 66.85 20.11 7.67
CA ALA A 12 65.87 20.21 6.59
C ALA A 12 64.49 19.83 7.12
N THR A 13 63.60 20.80 7.35
CA THR A 13 62.20 20.61 7.64
C THR A 13 61.45 20.30 6.35
N THR A 14 61.19 19.01 6.11
CA THR A 14 60.24 18.55 5.09
C THR A 14 58.81 18.80 5.58
N SER A 15 58.18 19.88 5.11
CA SER A 15 56.76 20.12 5.24
C SER A 15 56.00 19.11 4.39
N MET A 16 55.44 18.06 5.02
CA MET A 16 54.41 17.21 4.42
C MET A 16 53.18 18.06 4.17
N GLN A 17 52.95 18.51 2.96
CA GLN A 17 51.66 18.98 2.50
C GLN A 17 50.72 17.76 2.44
N VAL A 18 49.87 17.62 3.45
CA VAL A 18 48.70 16.73 3.37
C VAL A 18 47.78 17.37 2.32
N ALA A 19 47.80 16.81 1.11
CA ALA A 19 46.83 17.11 0.10
C ALA A 19 45.47 16.68 0.64
N ALA A 20 44.66 17.64 1.09
CA ALA A 20 43.25 17.44 1.34
C ALA A 20 42.64 17.01 0.00
N ALA A 21 42.39 15.71 -0.15
CA ALA A 21 41.60 15.20 -1.25
C ALA A 21 40.23 15.87 -1.14
N SER A 22 39.98 16.89 -1.95
CA SER A 22 38.66 17.45 -2.17
C SER A 22 37.81 16.30 -2.65
N ARG A 23 36.94 15.81 -1.78
CA ARG A 23 35.80 14.97 -2.20
C ARG A 23 35.07 15.86 -3.20
N GLN A 24 35.27 15.61 -4.50
CA GLN A 24 34.41 16.14 -5.55
C GLN A 24 33.01 15.62 -5.22
N GLY A 25 32.20 16.47 -4.60
CA GLY A 25 30.79 16.21 -4.37
C GLY A 25 30.15 16.08 -5.74
N GLY A 26 29.83 14.85 -6.16
CA GLY A 26 29.06 14.61 -7.38
C GLY A 26 27.75 15.40 -7.34
N ASP A 27 27.17 15.65 -8.51
CA ASP A 27 25.87 16.33 -8.65
C ASP A 27 24.81 15.64 -7.74
N PRO A 28 24.26 16.35 -6.74
CA PRO A 28 23.30 15.76 -5.81
C PRO A 28 22.00 15.29 -6.50
N ALA A 29 21.74 15.78 -7.71
CA ALA A 29 20.61 15.34 -8.54
C ALA A 29 20.88 14.00 -9.22
N VAL A 30 22.10 13.49 -9.26
CA VAL A 30 22.45 12.25 -9.97
C VAL A 30 22.77 11.14 -8.98
N VAL A 31 22.10 9.99 -9.15
CA VAL A 31 22.32 8.77 -8.36
C VAL A 31 22.59 7.60 -9.31
N SER A 32 23.60 6.80 -9.01
CA SER A 32 23.92 5.58 -9.77
C SER A 32 23.13 4.40 -9.22
N THR A 33 22.37 3.74 -10.10
CA THR A 33 21.69 2.46 -9.83
C THR A 33 22.45 1.32 -10.52
N ASP A 34 22.08 0.07 -10.21
CA ASP A 34 22.65 -1.12 -10.87
C ASP A 34 22.31 -1.21 -12.37
N ASN A 35 21.27 -0.49 -12.82
CA ASN A 35 20.89 -0.41 -14.23
C ASN A 35 21.51 0.79 -14.96
N GLY A 36 21.94 1.82 -14.24
CA GLY A 36 22.54 3.04 -14.80
C GLY A 36 22.23 4.27 -13.94
N PRO A 37 22.85 5.43 -14.22
CA PRO A 37 22.63 6.66 -13.47
C PRO A 37 21.26 7.27 -13.80
N VAL A 38 20.61 7.86 -12.77
CA VAL A 38 19.35 8.59 -12.87
C VAL A 38 19.51 10.01 -12.35
N ARG A 39 18.85 10.98 -12.98
CA ARG A 39 18.79 12.39 -12.54
C ARG A 39 17.39 12.71 -12.04
N GLY A 40 17.27 13.05 -10.77
CA GLY A 40 16.04 13.55 -10.16
C GLY A 40 16.05 15.06 -9.95
N THR A 41 15.09 15.54 -9.19
CA THR A 41 14.97 16.92 -8.72
C THR A 41 15.56 17.06 -7.33
N VAL A 42 16.13 18.24 -7.05
CA VAL A 42 16.66 18.63 -5.74
C VAL A 42 15.95 19.89 -5.28
N ALA A 43 15.20 19.78 -4.20
CA ALA A 43 14.59 20.90 -3.51
C ALA A 43 15.40 21.24 -2.24
N ASP A 44 15.02 22.31 -1.53
CA ASP A 44 15.72 22.76 -0.32
C ASP A 44 15.74 21.70 0.78
N ASP A 45 14.67 20.94 0.90
CA ASP A 45 14.45 19.99 2.00
C ASP A 45 14.37 18.51 1.58
N HIS A 46 14.34 18.21 0.26
CA HIS A 46 14.27 16.82 -0.23
C HIS A 46 14.88 16.65 -1.62
N ARG A 47 15.10 15.39 -1.98
CA ARG A 47 15.35 14.96 -3.36
C ARG A 47 14.26 14.00 -3.80
N SER A 48 13.82 14.12 -5.04
CA SER A 48 12.83 13.26 -5.66
C SER A 48 13.36 12.67 -6.96
N PHE A 49 13.21 11.36 -7.12
CA PHE A 49 13.56 10.61 -8.33
C PHE A 49 12.33 9.82 -8.75
N GLN A 50 11.81 10.07 -9.94
CA GLN A 50 10.54 9.54 -10.41
C GLN A 50 10.71 8.77 -11.72
N GLY A 51 9.83 7.80 -11.99
CA GLY A 51 9.86 7.05 -13.24
C GLY A 51 11.10 6.16 -13.42
N ILE A 52 11.67 5.62 -12.33
CA ILE A 52 12.80 4.69 -12.41
C ILE A 52 12.28 3.30 -12.78
N PRO A 53 12.69 2.68 -13.90
CA PRO A 53 12.26 1.34 -14.26
C PRO A 53 12.94 0.31 -13.33
N TYR A 54 12.14 -0.53 -12.69
CA TYR A 54 12.63 -1.62 -11.84
C TYR A 54 12.56 -3.00 -12.52
N ALA A 55 11.79 -3.09 -13.61
CA ALA A 55 11.66 -4.27 -14.45
C ALA A 55 11.50 -3.88 -15.92
N ALA A 56 11.66 -4.86 -16.81
CA ALA A 56 11.41 -4.67 -18.24
C ALA A 56 9.92 -4.47 -18.51
N PRO A 57 9.52 -3.68 -19.53
CA PRO A 57 8.13 -3.50 -19.92
C PRO A 57 7.41 -4.83 -20.11
N PRO A 58 6.26 -5.08 -19.45
CA PRO A 58 5.50 -6.33 -19.57
C PRO A 58 4.62 -6.36 -20.82
N THR A 59 5.15 -5.94 -21.95
CA THR A 59 4.46 -5.80 -23.25
C THR A 59 4.61 -7.05 -24.11
N GLY A 60 3.69 -7.28 -25.05
CA GLY A 60 3.76 -8.35 -26.04
C GLY A 60 3.88 -9.73 -25.41
N GLU A 61 4.95 -10.46 -25.74
CA GLU A 61 5.19 -11.80 -25.19
C GLU A 61 5.43 -11.82 -23.66
N ARG A 62 5.73 -10.68 -23.03
CA ARG A 62 5.87 -10.57 -21.58
C ARG A 62 4.55 -10.30 -20.86
N ARG A 63 3.47 -9.97 -21.57
CA ARG A 63 2.14 -9.88 -20.97
C ARG A 63 1.78 -11.21 -20.33
N TRP A 64 1.36 -11.20 -19.07
CA TRP A 64 1.11 -12.39 -18.24
C TRP A 64 2.32 -13.32 -18.08
N ARG A 65 3.48 -12.73 -17.91
CA ARG A 65 4.68 -13.44 -17.43
C ARG A 65 5.25 -12.74 -16.22
N SER A 66 6.02 -13.47 -15.42
CA SER A 66 6.78 -12.89 -14.30
C SER A 66 7.69 -11.77 -14.80
N PRO A 67 7.89 -10.69 -13.99
CA PRO A 67 8.70 -9.55 -14.39
C PRO A 67 10.14 -9.95 -14.72
N GLN A 68 10.67 -9.37 -15.78
CA GLN A 68 12.05 -9.59 -16.21
C GLN A 68 12.92 -8.39 -15.81
N PRO A 69 14.26 -8.58 -15.64
CA PRO A 69 15.15 -7.48 -15.30
C PRO A 69 15.06 -6.32 -16.31
N ALA A 70 15.07 -5.07 -15.80
CA ALA A 70 15.15 -3.89 -16.65
C ALA A 70 16.48 -3.86 -17.44
N ALA A 71 16.44 -3.34 -18.65
CA ALA A 71 17.65 -3.13 -19.44
C ALA A 71 18.58 -2.11 -18.77
N ARG A 72 19.88 -2.30 -18.93
CA ARG A 72 20.88 -1.30 -18.50
C ARG A 72 20.95 -0.15 -19.50
N TRP A 73 21.30 1.04 -19.00
CA TRP A 73 21.54 2.22 -19.80
C TRP A 73 22.89 2.88 -19.46
N SER A 74 23.50 3.55 -20.43
CA SER A 74 24.84 4.14 -20.29
C SER A 74 24.83 5.64 -19.98
N GLY A 75 23.84 6.38 -20.42
CA GLY A 75 23.68 7.82 -20.13
C GLY A 75 22.93 8.08 -18.83
N VAL A 76 22.89 9.34 -18.39
CA VAL A 76 22.06 9.75 -17.26
C VAL A 76 20.61 9.79 -17.72
N ARG A 77 19.77 8.90 -17.17
CA ARG A 77 18.33 8.86 -17.43
C ARG A 77 17.63 9.97 -16.66
N ASP A 78 16.73 10.66 -17.31
CA ASP A 78 15.82 11.60 -16.64
C ASP A 78 14.84 10.83 -15.71
N ALA A 79 14.78 11.29 -14.47
CA ALA A 79 13.92 10.76 -13.42
C ALA A 79 13.24 11.92 -12.66
N THR A 80 12.81 12.96 -13.40
CA THR A 80 12.13 14.15 -12.84
C THR A 80 10.62 14.03 -12.89
N GLU A 81 10.08 13.12 -13.72
CA GLU A 81 8.64 12.90 -13.90
C GLU A 81 8.26 11.44 -13.60
N PRO A 82 7.06 11.18 -13.08
CA PRO A 82 6.59 9.81 -12.85
C PRO A 82 6.41 9.07 -14.17
N GLY A 83 6.69 7.76 -14.16
CA GLY A 83 6.40 6.87 -15.27
C GLY A 83 4.89 6.69 -15.51
N SER A 84 4.55 6.05 -16.64
CA SER A 84 3.16 5.73 -17.00
C SER A 84 2.50 4.86 -15.92
N SER A 85 1.21 5.11 -15.67
CA SER A 85 0.35 4.18 -14.91
C SER A 85 0.11 2.91 -15.71
N CYS A 86 -0.06 1.78 -15.03
CA CYS A 86 -0.42 0.53 -15.70
C CYS A 86 -1.81 0.61 -16.34
N PRO A 87 -2.11 -0.24 -17.34
CA PRO A 87 -3.38 -0.23 -18.04
C PRO A 87 -4.57 -0.26 -17.09
N GLN A 88 -5.46 0.72 -17.24
CA GLN A 88 -6.63 0.91 -16.38
C GLN A 88 -7.65 1.84 -17.03
N ASN A 89 -8.91 1.67 -16.69
CA ASN A 89 -9.95 2.66 -17.00
C ASN A 89 -9.76 3.91 -16.12
N GLN A 90 -10.48 4.99 -16.40
CA GLN A 90 -10.50 6.13 -15.50
C GLN A 90 -11.07 5.69 -14.15
N GLY A 91 -10.36 6.01 -13.07
CA GLY A 91 -10.75 5.69 -11.72
C GLY A 91 -11.77 6.66 -11.13
N PHE A 92 -12.04 6.47 -9.83
CA PHE A 92 -12.98 7.30 -9.07
C PHE A 92 -12.46 8.74 -8.85
N LEU A 93 -11.14 8.90 -8.71
CA LEU A 93 -10.53 10.19 -8.47
C LEU A 93 -10.25 10.91 -9.79
N PRO A 94 -10.43 12.24 -9.89
CA PRO A 94 -10.21 13.00 -11.13
C PRO A 94 -8.77 12.89 -11.68
N ASP A 95 -7.78 12.72 -10.82
CA ASP A 95 -6.38 12.56 -11.21
C ASP A 95 -6.01 11.10 -11.53
N ASP A 96 -6.92 10.16 -11.29
CA ASP A 96 -6.78 8.77 -11.64
C ASP A 96 -7.21 8.54 -13.10
N ARG A 97 -6.39 9.08 -13.99
CA ARG A 97 -6.62 9.02 -15.43
C ARG A 97 -6.41 7.60 -15.92
N GLY A 98 -7.27 7.16 -16.83
CA GLY A 98 -7.10 5.91 -17.54
C GLY A 98 -5.73 5.84 -18.26
N SER A 99 -5.24 4.62 -18.46
CA SER A 99 -4.00 4.35 -19.19
C SER A 99 -4.16 3.12 -20.08
N ILE A 100 -3.53 3.15 -21.25
CA ILE A 100 -3.38 1.99 -22.14
C ILE A 100 -1.92 1.54 -22.26
N ASP A 101 -1.02 2.16 -21.49
CA ASP A 101 0.42 1.91 -21.57
C ASP A 101 0.81 0.74 -20.67
N GLU A 102 1.29 -0.34 -21.28
CA GLU A 102 1.81 -1.50 -20.57
C GLU A 102 3.27 -1.30 -20.11
N ASP A 103 4.03 -0.31 -20.60
CA ASP A 103 5.33 0.07 -20.05
C ASP A 103 5.14 0.90 -18.80
N CYS A 104 4.87 0.24 -17.69
CA CYS A 104 4.39 0.87 -16.47
C CYS A 104 5.12 0.45 -15.18
N LEU A 105 6.12 -0.44 -15.27
CA LEU A 105 6.83 -0.99 -14.10
C LEU A 105 7.91 -0.03 -13.60
N PHE A 106 7.45 1.09 -13.05
CA PHE A 106 8.27 2.18 -12.53
C PHE A 106 8.08 2.35 -11.02
N LEU A 107 9.08 2.92 -10.36
CA LEU A 107 9.00 3.36 -8.98
C LEU A 107 9.55 4.79 -8.85
N ASN A 108 9.19 5.43 -7.73
CA ASN A 108 9.69 6.74 -7.36
C ASN A 108 10.39 6.65 -6.01
N VAL A 109 11.41 7.49 -5.79
CA VAL A 109 12.16 7.58 -4.52
C VAL A 109 12.15 9.02 -4.03
N THR A 110 11.66 9.25 -2.81
CA THR A 110 11.75 10.53 -2.11
C THR A 110 12.64 10.37 -0.88
N THR A 111 13.62 11.25 -0.74
CA THR A 111 14.63 11.17 0.34
C THR A 111 15.01 12.55 0.85
N PRO A 112 15.37 12.69 2.14
CA PRO A 112 15.98 13.91 2.65
C PRO A 112 17.25 14.31 1.88
N PRO A 113 17.64 15.60 1.85
CA PRO A 113 18.64 16.12 0.91
C PRO A 113 20.06 15.59 1.15
N ARG A 114 20.41 15.30 2.40
CA ARG A 114 21.73 14.76 2.77
C ARG A 114 21.59 13.63 3.79
N PRO A 115 22.14 12.45 3.50
CA PRO A 115 22.15 11.37 4.47
C PRO A 115 23.17 11.68 5.59
N ALA A 116 22.69 11.77 6.82
CA ALA A 116 23.56 11.74 8.01
C ALA A 116 24.00 10.30 8.36
N GLY A 117 23.47 9.30 7.63
CA GLY A 117 23.69 7.87 7.80
C GLY A 117 22.62 7.08 7.03
N PRO A 118 22.66 5.74 7.06
CA PRO A 118 21.61 4.91 6.46
C PRO A 118 20.27 5.14 7.15
N ARG A 119 19.21 5.41 6.36
CA ARG A 119 17.85 5.66 6.85
C ARG A 119 16.95 4.45 6.68
N PRO A 120 15.94 4.27 7.54
CA PRO A 120 14.88 3.32 7.27
C PRO A 120 14.24 3.59 5.89
N VAL A 121 13.83 2.53 5.22
CA VAL A 121 13.17 2.59 3.92
C VAL A 121 11.71 2.19 4.09
N MET A 122 10.81 2.94 3.52
CA MET A 122 9.38 2.65 3.51
C MET A 122 8.92 2.49 2.06
N VAL A 123 8.39 1.31 1.70
CA VAL A 123 7.96 0.98 0.34
C VAL A 123 6.44 0.92 0.31
N PHE A 124 5.81 1.86 -0.39
CA PHE A 124 4.37 2.00 -0.47
C PHE A 124 3.78 1.29 -1.69
N MET A 125 2.75 0.47 -1.44
CA MET A 125 1.90 -0.16 -2.45
C MET A 125 0.55 0.58 -2.47
N HIS A 126 0.18 1.13 -3.63
CA HIS A 126 -1.07 1.87 -3.77
C HIS A 126 -2.30 0.96 -3.70
N GLY A 127 -3.46 1.57 -3.45
CA GLY A 127 -4.77 0.92 -3.34
C GLY A 127 -5.54 0.85 -4.65
N ASP A 128 -6.81 1.25 -4.57
CA ASP A 128 -7.80 1.33 -5.65
C ASP A 128 -8.26 -0.03 -6.20
N GLY A 129 -8.51 -0.99 -5.30
CA GLY A 129 -9.21 -2.26 -5.57
C GLY A 129 -8.50 -3.19 -6.54
N PHE A 130 -7.21 -3.02 -6.80
CA PHE A 130 -6.46 -3.68 -7.89
C PHE A 130 -7.01 -3.39 -9.30
N ALA A 131 -8.04 -2.58 -9.44
CA ALA A 131 -8.63 -2.22 -10.73
C ALA A 131 -7.95 -1.00 -11.35
N ASN A 132 -7.61 -0.03 -10.53
CA ASN A 132 -7.01 1.24 -10.88
C ASN A 132 -5.83 1.57 -9.95
N GLY A 133 -5.30 2.79 -10.08
CA GLY A 133 -4.28 3.33 -9.19
C GLY A 133 -2.88 3.38 -9.80
N SER A 134 -2.04 4.17 -9.17
CA SER A 134 -0.62 4.30 -9.50
C SER A 134 0.15 4.91 -8.33
N SER A 135 1.47 4.96 -8.45
CA SER A 135 2.34 5.63 -7.47
C SER A 135 2.33 7.17 -7.58
N ARG A 136 1.73 7.71 -8.65
CA ARG A 136 1.81 9.13 -9.02
C ARG A 136 1.18 10.08 -8.00
N PRO A 137 -0.01 9.82 -7.42
CA PRO A 137 -0.68 10.77 -6.52
C PRO A 137 -0.07 10.81 -5.10
N TYR A 138 0.90 9.96 -4.79
CA TYR A 138 1.46 9.87 -3.45
C TYR A 138 2.75 10.67 -3.29
N GLY A 139 2.61 11.99 -3.10
CA GLY A 139 3.71 12.88 -2.76
C GLY A 139 4.28 12.53 -1.38
N ALA A 140 5.43 11.89 -1.34
CA ALA A 140 5.97 11.29 -0.12
C ALA A 140 6.83 12.25 0.74
N ARG A 141 6.86 13.55 0.40
CA ARG A 141 7.68 14.54 1.11
C ARG A 141 7.38 14.61 2.62
N PRO A 142 6.10 14.68 3.09
CA PRO A 142 5.81 14.77 4.51
C PRO A 142 6.40 13.61 5.30
N LEU A 143 6.21 12.39 4.80
CA LEU A 143 6.72 11.19 5.45
C LEU A 143 8.25 11.10 5.37
N ALA A 144 8.85 11.42 4.23
CA ALA A 144 10.29 11.37 4.04
C ALA A 144 11.02 12.38 4.94
N ILE A 145 10.53 13.62 4.99
CA ILE A 145 11.20 14.71 5.74
C ILE A 145 10.82 14.67 7.22
N GLY A 146 9.52 14.63 7.55
CA GLY A 146 9.05 14.59 8.93
C GLY A 146 9.46 13.31 9.67
N GLY A 147 9.63 12.21 8.92
CA GLY A 147 10.03 10.92 9.45
C GLY A 147 11.55 10.63 9.38
N ASP A 148 12.32 11.41 8.64
CA ASP A 148 13.74 11.14 8.30
C ASP A 148 13.92 9.71 7.76
N VAL A 149 13.17 9.38 6.70
CA VAL A 149 13.16 8.06 6.03
C VAL A 149 13.29 8.22 4.51
N VAL A 150 13.69 7.16 3.82
CA VAL A 150 13.57 7.05 2.37
C VAL A 150 12.22 6.42 2.05
N VAL A 151 11.42 7.06 1.22
CA VAL A 151 10.13 6.54 0.78
C VAL A 151 10.20 6.14 -0.69
N VAL A 152 9.73 4.93 -0.99
CA VAL A 152 9.61 4.41 -2.35
C VAL A 152 8.14 4.15 -2.63
N THR A 153 7.59 4.70 -3.72
CA THR A 153 6.23 4.40 -4.20
C THR A 153 6.32 3.61 -5.50
N VAL A 154 5.47 2.59 -5.67
CA VAL A 154 5.65 1.57 -6.71
C VAL A 154 4.40 1.44 -7.57
N ASN A 155 4.58 1.49 -8.91
CA ASN A 155 3.57 0.98 -9.85
C ASN A 155 3.72 -0.53 -9.97
N TYR A 156 2.63 -1.24 -10.17
CA TYR A 156 2.59 -2.69 -10.43
C TYR A 156 1.40 -3.01 -11.32
N ARG A 157 1.44 -4.12 -12.05
CA ARG A 157 0.30 -4.55 -12.87
C ARG A 157 -0.92 -4.82 -12.01
N ILE A 158 -2.04 -4.32 -12.46
CA ILE A 158 -3.35 -4.40 -11.81
C ILE A 158 -4.35 -5.09 -12.74
N ASN A 159 -5.58 -5.28 -12.28
CA ASN A 159 -6.72 -5.85 -13.00
C ASN A 159 -6.36 -7.13 -13.79
N VAL A 160 -6.90 -7.32 -14.96
CA VAL A 160 -6.62 -8.47 -15.85
C VAL A 160 -5.12 -8.60 -16.21
N PHE A 161 -4.39 -7.49 -16.29
CA PHE A 161 -2.96 -7.51 -16.62
C PHE A 161 -2.08 -8.02 -15.48
N GLY A 162 -2.50 -7.81 -14.24
CA GLY A 162 -1.78 -8.21 -13.02
C GLY A 162 -2.26 -9.52 -12.41
N PHE A 163 -3.54 -9.89 -12.61
CA PHE A 163 -4.17 -10.95 -11.83
C PHE A 163 -5.04 -11.93 -12.64
N LEU A 164 -4.78 -12.06 -13.95
CA LEU A 164 -5.43 -13.08 -14.76
C LEU A 164 -4.94 -14.47 -14.38
N ALA A 165 -5.83 -15.33 -13.91
CA ALA A 165 -5.61 -16.75 -13.70
C ALA A 165 -6.35 -17.57 -14.76
N HIS A 166 -5.66 -18.50 -15.40
CA HIS A 166 -6.24 -19.48 -16.33
C HIS A 166 -5.41 -20.77 -16.29
N PRO A 167 -6.02 -21.96 -16.29
CA PRO A 167 -5.27 -23.21 -16.17
C PRO A 167 -4.25 -23.43 -17.30
N ASP A 168 -4.54 -22.91 -18.51
CA ASP A 168 -3.67 -23.02 -19.68
C ASP A 168 -2.70 -21.81 -19.81
N LEU A 169 -2.62 -20.93 -18.79
CA LEU A 169 -1.69 -19.81 -18.74
C LEU A 169 -0.71 -20.02 -17.58
N PRO A 170 0.52 -20.53 -17.84
CA PRO A 170 1.49 -20.83 -16.78
C PRO A 170 1.85 -19.62 -15.93
N GLY A 171 2.01 -19.81 -14.62
CA GLY A 171 2.35 -18.75 -13.65
C GLY A 171 1.26 -17.74 -13.43
N SER A 172 0.03 -18.05 -13.77
CA SER A 172 -1.10 -17.12 -13.74
C SER A 172 -1.55 -16.73 -12.33
N GLY A 173 -2.19 -15.56 -12.26
CA GLY A 173 -2.95 -15.10 -11.11
C GLY A 173 -2.24 -14.13 -10.17
N ASN A 174 -0.92 -13.94 -10.23
CA ASN A 174 -0.20 -13.10 -9.27
C ASN A 174 0.92 -12.23 -9.88
N PHE A 175 0.83 -11.87 -11.15
CA PHE A 175 1.88 -11.08 -11.82
C PHE A 175 2.10 -9.72 -11.15
N GLY A 176 1.04 -9.08 -10.63
CA GLY A 176 1.14 -7.82 -9.88
C GLY A 176 1.93 -7.98 -8.57
N ILE A 177 1.74 -9.09 -7.84
CA ILE A 177 2.54 -9.37 -6.63
C ILE A 177 4.00 -9.68 -6.99
N GLU A 178 4.25 -10.38 -8.09
CA GLU A 178 5.60 -10.63 -8.58
C GLU A 178 6.31 -9.34 -8.99
N ASP A 179 5.59 -8.36 -9.58
CA ASP A 179 6.10 -7.03 -9.89
C ASP A 179 6.53 -6.30 -8.61
N GLN A 180 5.69 -6.31 -7.58
CA GLN A 180 6.01 -5.73 -6.27
C GLN A 180 7.24 -6.41 -5.64
N GLN A 181 7.38 -7.73 -5.77
CA GLN A 181 8.59 -8.45 -5.35
C GLN A 181 9.82 -8.02 -6.15
N ALA A 182 9.69 -7.75 -7.44
CA ALA A 182 10.78 -7.25 -8.27
C ALA A 182 11.19 -5.83 -7.83
N ALA A 183 10.22 -4.96 -7.49
CA ALA A 183 10.49 -3.65 -6.93
C ALA A 183 11.19 -3.74 -5.55
N LEU A 184 10.78 -4.64 -4.68
CA LEU A 184 11.45 -4.88 -3.40
C LEU A 184 12.89 -5.38 -3.60
N ARG A 185 13.14 -6.27 -4.57
CA ARG A 185 14.51 -6.71 -4.93
C ARG A 185 15.33 -5.53 -5.50
N TRP A 186 14.71 -4.63 -6.27
CA TRP A 186 15.36 -3.41 -6.71
C TRP A 186 15.76 -2.51 -5.52
N VAL A 187 14.88 -2.34 -4.53
CA VAL A 187 15.16 -1.61 -3.28
C VAL A 187 16.36 -2.22 -2.56
N GLN A 188 16.40 -3.55 -2.41
CA GLN A 188 17.53 -4.23 -1.76
C GLN A 188 18.88 -3.93 -2.43
N ARG A 189 18.91 -3.79 -3.75
CA ARG A 189 20.16 -3.54 -4.50
C ARG A 189 20.54 -2.06 -4.57
N ASN A 190 19.57 -1.14 -4.60
CA ASN A 190 19.80 0.24 -5.03
C ASN A 190 19.58 1.30 -3.95
N VAL A 191 18.76 1.03 -2.93
CA VAL A 191 18.31 2.08 -2.00
C VAL A 191 19.44 2.75 -1.21
N ALA A 192 20.57 2.06 -1.02
CA ALA A 192 21.75 2.61 -0.36
C ALA A 192 22.32 3.83 -1.10
N ALA A 193 22.23 3.87 -2.44
CA ALA A 193 22.64 5.01 -3.25
C ALA A 193 21.76 6.26 -3.01
N PHE A 194 20.54 6.06 -2.54
CA PHE A 194 19.60 7.12 -2.16
C PHE A 194 19.67 7.47 -0.66
N GLY A 195 20.54 6.80 0.11
CA GLY A 195 20.75 7.00 1.55
C GLY A 195 19.87 6.10 2.44
N GLY A 196 19.24 5.06 1.89
CA GLY A 196 18.44 4.08 2.62
C GLY A 196 19.27 2.90 3.13
N ASP A 197 18.78 2.23 4.18
CA ASP A 197 19.31 0.94 4.68
C ASP A 197 18.46 -0.21 4.15
N SER A 198 19.03 -1.02 3.24
CA SER A 198 18.34 -2.19 2.69
C SER A 198 18.05 -3.28 3.74
N ARG A 199 18.69 -3.21 4.93
CA ARG A 199 18.41 -4.11 6.06
C ARG A 199 17.32 -3.57 6.98
N ASN A 200 16.72 -2.43 6.65
CA ASN A 200 15.67 -1.79 7.43
C ASN A 200 14.54 -1.30 6.52
N VAL A 201 13.87 -2.23 5.84
CA VAL A 201 12.80 -1.99 4.88
C VAL A 201 11.46 -2.31 5.52
N THR A 202 10.53 -1.37 5.46
CA THR A 202 9.12 -1.54 5.84
C THR A 202 8.26 -1.50 4.59
N VAL A 203 7.48 -2.54 4.32
CA VAL A 203 6.43 -2.49 3.30
C VAL A 203 5.16 -1.94 3.93
N PHE A 204 4.45 -1.10 3.20
CA PHE A 204 3.16 -0.58 3.66
C PHE A 204 2.24 -0.27 2.49
N GLY A 205 0.95 -0.25 2.76
CA GLY A 205 -0.04 0.05 1.76
C GLY A 205 -1.42 0.24 2.38
N GLU A 206 -2.29 0.82 1.60
CA GLU A 206 -3.67 1.09 1.97
C GLU A 206 -4.61 0.36 1.01
N SER A 207 -5.77 -0.13 1.52
CA SER A 207 -6.78 -0.79 0.68
C SER A 207 -6.21 -2.03 -0.05
N ALA A 208 -6.28 -2.09 -1.38
CA ALA A 208 -5.62 -3.12 -2.17
C ALA A 208 -4.09 -3.18 -1.93
N GLY A 209 -3.45 -2.04 -1.62
CA GLY A 209 -2.06 -1.99 -1.18
C GLY A 209 -1.83 -2.64 0.18
N ALA A 210 -2.80 -2.57 1.08
CA ALA A 210 -2.78 -3.32 2.34
C ALA A 210 -2.91 -4.83 2.08
N THR A 211 -3.82 -5.23 1.17
CA THR A 211 -3.92 -6.62 0.71
C THR A 211 -2.62 -7.08 0.05
N SER A 212 -1.94 -6.22 -0.73
CA SER A 212 -0.59 -6.49 -1.26
C SER A 212 0.44 -6.69 -0.15
N THR A 213 0.41 -5.85 0.89
CA THR A 213 1.27 -5.99 2.08
C THR A 213 1.03 -7.33 2.78
N CYS A 214 -0.23 -7.74 2.92
CA CYS A 214 -0.61 -9.08 3.38
C CYS A 214 -0.06 -10.18 2.45
N ALA A 215 -0.17 -10.02 1.13
CA ALA A 215 0.37 -10.97 0.17
C ALA A 215 1.89 -11.15 0.34
N HIS A 216 2.63 -10.07 0.61
CA HIS A 216 4.06 -10.17 0.92
C HIS A 216 4.35 -10.88 2.24
N LEU A 217 3.53 -10.66 3.28
CA LEU A 217 3.65 -11.44 4.51
C LEU A 217 3.44 -12.93 4.27
N LEU A 218 2.52 -13.30 3.39
CA LEU A 218 2.13 -14.68 3.12
C LEU A 218 2.98 -15.38 2.04
N SER A 219 3.72 -14.61 1.23
CA SER A 219 4.49 -15.13 0.10
C SER A 219 5.90 -15.58 0.49
N PRO A 220 6.28 -16.84 0.22
CA PRO A 220 7.66 -17.29 0.41
C PRO A 220 8.67 -16.50 -0.44
N GLY A 221 8.28 -16.05 -1.64
CA GLY A 221 9.11 -15.27 -2.55
C GLY A 221 9.45 -13.85 -2.06
N SER A 222 8.80 -13.39 -0.98
CA SER A 222 9.04 -12.10 -0.34
C SER A 222 9.92 -12.20 0.91
N ALA A 223 10.30 -13.41 1.33
CA ALA A 223 11.11 -13.62 2.52
C ALA A 223 12.45 -12.87 2.43
N GLY A 224 12.78 -12.11 3.48
CA GLY A 224 14.02 -11.33 3.57
C GLY A 224 14.05 -10.04 2.72
N LEU A 225 13.00 -9.74 1.94
CA LEU A 225 12.93 -8.49 1.17
C LEU A 225 12.49 -7.29 2.01
N PHE A 226 11.86 -7.53 3.14
CA PHE A 226 11.40 -6.50 4.09
C PHE A 226 11.52 -7.01 5.54
N HIS A 227 11.42 -6.10 6.50
CA HIS A 227 11.70 -6.32 7.92
C HIS A 227 10.55 -5.92 8.83
N ARG A 228 9.54 -5.19 8.29
CA ARG A 228 8.32 -4.74 8.97
C ARG A 228 7.21 -4.54 7.97
N ALA A 229 5.96 -4.58 8.44
CA ALA A 229 4.78 -4.35 7.61
C ALA A 229 3.82 -3.38 8.30
N ILE A 230 3.24 -2.43 7.52
CA ILE A 230 2.13 -1.58 7.95
C ILE A 230 0.96 -1.82 7.01
N ILE A 231 -0.19 -2.19 7.55
CA ILE A 231 -1.39 -2.57 6.82
C ILE A 231 -2.47 -1.55 7.17
N GLN A 232 -2.92 -0.76 6.19
CA GLN A 232 -3.92 0.29 6.37
C GLN A 232 -5.20 -0.07 5.62
N SER A 233 -6.30 -0.26 6.35
CA SER A 233 -7.62 -0.52 5.75
C SER A 233 -7.63 -1.71 4.78
N GLY A 234 -7.21 -2.90 5.27
CA GLY A 234 -7.19 -4.13 4.48
C GLY A 234 -6.69 -5.33 5.27
N ALA A 235 -7.59 -6.06 5.92
CA ALA A 235 -7.22 -7.23 6.72
C ALA A 235 -6.76 -8.40 5.85
N CYS A 236 -5.74 -9.12 6.32
CA CYS A 236 -5.23 -10.31 5.60
C CYS A 236 -6.24 -11.46 5.55
N THR A 237 -7.21 -11.48 6.48
CA THR A 237 -8.30 -12.46 6.51
C THR A 237 -9.59 -11.94 5.90
N MET A 238 -9.55 -10.77 5.26
CA MET A 238 -10.73 -10.16 4.65
C MET A 238 -11.34 -11.11 3.62
N ARG A 239 -12.58 -11.50 3.86
CA ARG A 239 -13.33 -12.35 2.96
C ARG A 239 -14.01 -11.50 1.88
N ARG A 240 -14.05 -12.03 0.68
CA ARG A 240 -14.84 -11.43 -0.39
C ARG A 240 -16.32 -11.54 -0.06
N THR A 241 -17.02 -10.43 -0.09
CA THR A 241 -18.48 -10.34 0.08
C THR A 241 -19.04 -9.49 -1.06
N TYR A 242 -20.35 -9.44 -1.19
CA TYR A 242 -20.99 -8.51 -2.14
C TYR A 242 -20.61 -7.05 -1.89
N LEU A 243 -20.33 -6.69 -0.64
CA LEU A 243 -19.87 -5.35 -0.25
C LEU A 243 -18.36 -5.18 -0.36
N ASN A 244 -17.61 -6.27 -0.65
CA ASN A 244 -16.15 -6.26 -0.68
C ASN A 244 -15.65 -7.38 -1.60
N ASP A 245 -15.37 -7.08 -2.86
CA ASP A 245 -15.00 -8.07 -3.88
C ASP A 245 -13.50 -8.06 -4.25
N TRP A 246 -12.61 -7.40 -3.48
CA TRP A 246 -11.19 -7.24 -3.81
C TRP A 246 -10.21 -7.93 -2.84
N GLY A 247 -10.66 -8.85 -2.04
CA GLY A 247 -9.81 -9.68 -1.16
C GLY A 247 -9.06 -10.77 -1.92
N PHE A 248 -8.37 -11.60 -1.14
CA PHE A 248 -7.75 -12.82 -1.67
C PHE A 248 -8.81 -13.75 -2.26
N GLN A 249 -8.46 -14.38 -3.37
CA GLN A 249 -9.36 -15.33 -4.05
C GLN A 249 -8.71 -16.72 -4.21
N PRO A 250 -9.48 -17.80 -4.02
CA PRO A 250 -9.00 -19.14 -4.32
C PRO A 250 -8.69 -19.31 -5.82
N SER A 251 -7.70 -20.15 -6.15
CA SER A 251 -7.30 -20.41 -7.54
C SER A 251 -8.48 -20.79 -8.45
N HIS A 252 -9.40 -21.66 -7.96
CA HIS A 252 -10.55 -22.13 -8.75
C HIS A 252 -11.53 -21.02 -9.13
N ASP A 253 -11.68 -20.00 -8.27
CA ASP A 253 -12.57 -18.85 -8.56
C ASP A 253 -11.91 -17.90 -9.57
N ALA A 254 -10.62 -17.62 -9.38
CA ALA A 254 -9.84 -16.80 -10.29
C ALA A 254 -9.77 -17.43 -11.70
N GLU A 255 -9.55 -18.74 -11.78
CA GLU A 255 -9.53 -19.48 -13.04
C GLU A 255 -10.91 -19.51 -13.73
N ARG A 256 -11.99 -19.61 -12.96
CA ARG A 256 -13.35 -19.53 -13.53
C ARG A 256 -13.59 -18.17 -14.18
N ARG A 257 -13.14 -17.07 -13.55
CA ARG A 257 -13.18 -15.71 -14.12
C ARG A 257 -12.31 -15.63 -15.37
N GLY A 258 -11.11 -16.20 -15.34
CA GLY A 258 -10.21 -16.21 -16.50
C GLY A 258 -10.78 -16.96 -17.69
N ARG A 259 -11.46 -18.10 -17.47
CA ARG A 259 -12.17 -18.81 -18.53
C ARG A 259 -13.29 -17.97 -19.13
N ALA A 260 -14.11 -17.33 -18.31
CA ALA A 260 -15.18 -16.46 -18.79
C ALA A 260 -14.62 -15.29 -19.64
N LEU A 261 -13.51 -14.68 -19.21
CA LEU A 261 -12.83 -13.66 -20.00
C LEU A 261 -12.33 -14.21 -21.34
N ALA A 262 -11.70 -15.37 -21.34
CA ALA A 262 -11.21 -16.01 -22.57
C ALA A 262 -12.35 -16.33 -23.54
N GLU A 263 -13.46 -16.84 -23.06
CA GLU A 263 -14.70 -17.07 -23.83
C GLU A 263 -15.26 -15.78 -24.42
N GLN A 264 -15.36 -14.71 -23.63
CA GLN A 264 -15.79 -13.38 -24.08
C GLN A 264 -14.97 -12.89 -25.27
N HIS A 265 -13.66 -13.18 -25.28
CA HIS A 265 -12.74 -12.77 -26.34
C HIS A 265 -12.56 -13.81 -27.46
N GLY A 266 -13.30 -14.92 -27.43
CA GLY A 266 -13.18 -16.00 -28.42
C GLY A 266 -11.86 -16.76 -28.37
N CYS A 267 -11.16 -16.75 -27.22
CA CYS A 267 -9.89 -17.44 -27.00
C CYS A 267 -10.11 -18.75 -26.23
N THR A 268 -10.70 -19.75 -26.84
CA THR A 268 -11.16 -21.00 -26.18
C THR A 268 -10.27 -22.21 -26.44
N ASP A 269 -9.32 -22.13 -27.39
CA ASP A 269 -8.40 -23.22 -27.68
C ASP A 269 -7.17 -23.12 -26.75
N ALA A 270 -6.96 -24.14 -25.92
CA ALA A 270 -5.87 -24.22 -24.95
C ALA A 270 -4.48 -24.04 -25.58
N ALA A 271 -4.25 -24.59 -26.77
CA ALA A 271 -2.95 -24.52 -27.46
C ALA A 271 -2.61 -23.08 -27.92
N THR A 272 -3.60 -22.27 -28.23
CA THR A 272 -3.45 -20.91 -28.78
C THR A 272 -3.91 -19.82 -27.81
N LEU A 273 -4.41 -20.17 -26.63
CA LEU A 273 -4.99 -19.24 -25.63
C LEU A 273 -4.09 -18.03 -25.38
N ALA A 274 -2.84 -18.26 -24.97
CA ALA A 274 -1.93 -17.18 -24.61
C ALA A 274 -1.67 -16.23 -25.81
N THR A 275 -1.49 -16.77 -27.02
CA THR A 275 -1.28 -15.99 -28.25
C THR A 275 -2.55 -15.23 -28.62
N CYS A 276 -3.72 -15.86 -28.52
CA CYS A 276 -5.02 -15.23 -28.77
C CYS A 276 -5.26 -14.04 -27.85
N LEU A 277 -5.11 -14.23 -26.54
CA LEU A 277 -5.31 -13.17 -25.56
C LEU A 277 -4.27 -12.04 -25.70
N ARG A 278 -2.97 -12.39 -25.95
CA ARG A 278 -1.92 -11.39 -26.21
C ARG A 278 -2.19 -10.58 -27.48
N GLY A 279 -2.89 -11.13 -28.46
CA GLY A 279 -3.33 -10.42 -29.66
C GLY A 279 -4.44 -9.41 -29.43
N LYS A 280 -5.11 -9.40 -28.25
CA LYS A 280 -6.13 -8.42 -27.93
C LYS A 280 -5.51 -7.08 -27.54
N THR A 281 -6.13 -5.99 -27.96
CA THR A 281 -5.72 -4.64 -27.55
C THR A 281 -5.97 -4.44 -26.06
N VAL A 282 -5.25 -3.49 -25.44
CA VAL A 282 -5.47 -3.10 -24.05
C VAL A 282 -6.93 -2.68 -23.81
N ALA A 283 -7.48 -1.85 -24.71
CA ALA A 283 -8.87 -1.39 -24.61
C ALA A 283 -9.89 -2.55 -24.62
N GLN A 284 -9.67 -3.57 -25.47
CA GLN A 284 -10.54 -4.76 -25.47
C GLN A 284 -10.48 -5.52 -24.15
N LEU A 285 -9.29 -5.65 -23.55
CA LEU A 285 -9.13 -6.36 -22.28
C LEU A 285 -9.63 -5.58 -21.08
N LEU A 286 -9.69 -4.25 -21.17
CA LEU A 286 -10.25 -3.36 -20.14
C LEU A 286 -11.79 -3.20 -20.27
N ASP A 287 -12.38 -3.65 -21.37
CA ASP A 287 -13.84 -3.64 -21.56
C ASP A 287 -14.48 -4.79 -20.75
N MET A 288 -14.57 -4.56 -19.44
CA MET A 288 -15.10 -5.52 -18.47
C MET A 288 -16.32 -4.90 -17.77
N PRO A 289 -17.43 -5.68 -17.61
CA PRO A 289 -18.65 -5.17 -16.98
C PRO A 289 -18.45 -4.66 -15.55
N ASP A 290 -17.48 -5.21 -14.81
CA ASP A 290 -17.15 -4.84 -13.45
C ASP A 290 -16.03 -3.78 -13.36
N GLY A 291 -15.63 -3.17 -14.48
CA GLY A 291 -14.57 -2.15 -14.52
C GLY A 291 -13.18 -2.68 -14.12
N GLY A 292 -13.00 -4.00 -14.05
CA GLY A 292 -11.75 -4.64 -13.62
C GLY A 292 -11.70 -4.93 -12.12
N PHE A 293 -12.72 -4.59 -11.37
CA PHE A 293 -12.88 -5.08 -10.00
C PHE A 293 -13.04 -6.61 -10.00
N GLY A 294 -12.64 -7.27 -8.94
CA GLY A 294 -12.70 -8.72 -8.85
C GLY A 294 -11.43 -9.44 -9.32
N PHE A 295 -10.45 -8.74 -9.88
CA PHE A 295 -9.09 -9.24 -10.01
C PHE A 295 -8.28 -8.86 -8.77
N GLY A 296 -7.47 -9.80 -8.26
CA GLY A 296 -6.67 -9.58 -7.06
C GLY A 296 -5.83 -10.80 -6.72
N PRO A 297 -5.09 -10.81 -5.60
CA PRO A 297 -4.18 -11.90 -5.26
C PRO A 297 -4.86 -13.26 -5.18
N VAL A 298 -4.29 -14.23 -5.87
CA VAL A 298 -4.80 -15.61 -5.98
C VAL A 298 -4.00 -16.54 -5.08
N HIS A 299 -4.68 -17.25 -4.18
CA HIS A 299 -4.06 -18.25 -3.30
C HIS A 299 -4.44 -19.69 -3.68
N GLY A 300 -3.60 -20.65 -3.29
CA GLY A 300 -3.79 -22.09 -3.55
C GLY A 300 -2.66 -22.67 -4.39
N ASP A 301 -2.97 -23.30 -5.52
CA ASP A 301 -2.02 -24.06 -6.32
C ASP A 301 -1.04 -23.19 -7.12
N ASN A 302 -0.31 -22.29 -6.44
CA ASN A 302 0.72 -21.47 -7.04
C ASN A 302 1.88 -21.18 -6.06
N SER A 303 3.04 -20.82 -6.59
CA SER A 303 4.26 -20.59 -5.80
C SER A 303 4.29 -19.23 -5.09
N VAL A 304 3.47 -18.27 -5.50
CA VAL A 304 3.46 -16.91 -4.94
C VAL A 304 2.67 -16.88 -3.63
N LEU A 305 1.47 -17.45 -3.63
CA LEU A 305 0.59 -17.55 -2.46
C LEU A 305 0.06 -18.99 -2.31
N PRO A 306 0.89 -19.93 -1.83
CA PRO A 306 0.57 -21.35 -1.86
C PRO A 306 -0.47 -21.79 -0.82
N ARG A 307 -0.95 -20.88 0.03
CA ARG A 307 -1.87 -21.20 1.14
C ARG A 307 -2.99 -20.19 1.23
N ASP A 308 -4.12 -20.64 1.74
CA ASP A 308 -5.18 -19.77 2.23
C ASP A 308 -4.61 -18.81 3.30
N PRO A 309 -4.89 -17.49 3.21
CA PRO A 309 -4.36 -16.47 4.12
C PRO A 309 -4.65 -16.74 5.60
N GLU A 310 -5.88 -17.10 5.93
CA GLU A 310 -6.30 -17.36 7.32
C GLU A 310 -5.59 -18.60 7.88
N GLN A 311 -5.50 -19.67 7.09
CA GLN A 311 -4.78 -20.89 7.48
C GLN A 311 -3.28 -20.64 7.65
N ALA A 312 -2.69 -19.82 6.79
CA ALA A 312 -1.28 -19.45 6.90
C ALA A 312 -1.00 -18.68 8.21
N LEU A 313 -1.85 -17.70 8.53
CA LEU A 313 -1.74 -16.94 9.78
C LEU A 313 -2.01 -17.81 11.01
N LYS A 314 -3.06 -18.65 11.00
CA LYS A 314 -3.37 -19.58 12.11
C LYS A 314 -2.22 -20.54 12.41
N SER A 315 -1.52 -20.97 11.37
CA SER A 315 -0.40 -21.94 11.49
C SER A 315 0.98 -21.28 11.66
N GLY A 316 1.09 -19.95 11.67
CA GLY A 316 2.36 -19.22 11.75
C GLY A 316 3.24 -19.34 10.49
N ARG A 317 2.67 -19.77 9.36
CA ARG A 317 3.39 -19.97 8.09
C ARG A 317 3.36 -18.70 7.23
N PHE A 318 3.96 -17.65 7.74
CA PHE A 318 4.10 -16.35 7.07
C PHE A 318 5.47 -15.71 7.41
N ASN A 319 5.86 -14.66 6.72
CA ASN A 319 7.06 -13.88 7.00
C ASN A 319 6.89 -13.12 8.32
N GLN A 320 7.44 -13.66 9.42
CA GLN A 320 7.22 -13.18 10.78
C GLN A 320 8.07 -11.94 11.06
N VAL A 321 7.51 -10.79 10.79
CA VAL A 321 8.09 -9.46 11.08
C VAL A 321 7.11 -8.66 11.96
N PRO A 322 7.56 -7.60 12.67
CA PRO A 322 6.64 -6.70 13.37
C PRO A 322 5.58 -6.12 12.43
N VAL A 323 4.32 -6.04 12.90
CA VAL A 323 3.18 -5.55 12.14
C VAL A 323 2.53 -4.36 12.86
N MET A 324 2.20 -3.31 12.10
CA MET A 324 1.27 -2.25 12.50
C MET A 324 0.06 -2.36 11.58
N HIS A 325 -1.14 -2.50 12.15
CA HIS A 325 -2.34 -2.76 11.37
C HIS A 325 -3.52 -1.94 11.89
N GLY A 326 -4.36 -1.45 11.00
CA GLY A 326 -5.54 -0.71 11.40
C GLY A 326 -6.46 -0.34 10.25
N THR A 327 -7.55 0.30 10.64
CA THR A 327 -8.65 0.70 9.77
C THR A 327 -9.01 2.16 10.01
N THR A 328 -9.87 2.71 9.15
CA THR A 328 -10.57 3.95 9.45
C THR A 328 -11.89 3.65 10.17
N ARG A 329 -12.40 4.62 10.94
CA ARG A 329 -13.59 4.43 11.80
C ARG A 329 -14.90 4.31 11.02
N ASP A 330 -14.97 4.90 9.86
CA ASP A 330 -16.16 4.96 9.02
C ASP A 330 -15.86 4.44 7.59
N GLU A 331 -15.11 3.33 7.48
CA GLU A 331 -14.54 2.75 6.23
C GLU A 331 -15.53 2.78 5.07
N HIS A 332 -16.71 2.19 5.27
CA HIS A 332 -17.62 1.92 4.15
C HIS A 332 -18.35 3.16 3.64
N ARG A 333 -18.16 4.33 4.24
CA ARG A 333 -18.77 5.58 3.74
C ARG A 333 -18.28 5.97 2.36
N THR A 334 -17.02 5.70 2.03
CA THR A 334 -16.49 5.87 0.66
C THR A 334 -17.27 5.02 -0.35
N PHE A 335 -17.48 3.75 -0.04
CA PHE A 335 -18.16 2.81 -0.95
C PHE A 335 -19.66 3.08 -1.04
N THR A 336 -20.30 3.47 0.05
CA THR A 336 -21.70 3.88 0.03
C THR A 336 -21.91 5.19 -0.75
N ALA A 337 -20.93 6.12 -0.69
CA ALA A 337 -20.95 7.31 -1.55
C ALA A 337 -20.85 6.92 -3.03
N GLY A 338 -19.95 5.99 -3.37
CA GLY A 338 -19.85 5.42 -4.72
C GLY A 338 -21.14 4.75 -5.18
N LEU A 339 -21.83 4.02 -4.28
CA LEU A 339 -23.12 3.41 -4.56
C LEU A 339 -24.21 4.47 -4.88
N GLU A 340 -24.31 5.56 -4.11
CA GLU A 340 -25.25 6.64 -4.41
C GLU A 340 -24.96 7.30 -5.77
N LEU A 341 -23.67 7.52 -6.09
CA LEU A 341 -23.25 8.05 -7.39
C LEU A 341 -23.64 7.11 -8.54
N MET A 342 -23.39 5.81 -8.39
CA MET A 342 -23.73 4.81 -9.42
C MET A 342 -25.24 4.68 -9.61
N LEU A 343 -26.04 4.78 -8.54
CA LEU A 343 -27.50 4.77 -8.62
C LEU A 343 -28.10 6.09 -9.11
N GLY A 344 -27.33 7.18 -9.13
CA GLY A 344 -27.81 8.53 -9.43
C GLY A 344 -28.87 9.04 -8.44
N ARG A 345 -28.94 8.46 -7.23
CA ARG A 345 -29.89 8.82 -6.17
C ARG A 345 -29.40 8.45 -4.79
N VAL A 346 -29.93 9.11 -3.77
CA VAL A 346 -29.69 8.76 -2.36
C VAL A 346 -30.46 7.48 -2.00
N LEU A 347 -29.93 6.70 -1.04
CA LEU A 347 -30.60 5.52 -0.53
C LEU A 347 -31.86 5.90 0.27
N GLN A 348 -32.95 5.18 0.02
CA GLN A 348 -34.22 5.35 0.71
C GLN A 348 -34.32 4.37 1.90
N PRO A 349 -35.19 4.65 2.91
CA PRO A 349 -35.35 3.75 4.05
C PRO A 349 -35.65 2.28 3.67
N GLY A 350 -36.37 2.05 2.56
CA GLY A 350 -36.66 0.72 2.07
C GLY A 350 -35.50 0.01 1.36
N ASP A 351 -34.42 0.72 0.99
CA ASP A 351 -33.24 0.10 0.38
C ASP A 351 -32.39 -0.59 1.45
N TYR A 352 -32.28 -0.03 2.65
CA TYR A 352 -31.46 -0.57 3.73
C TYR A 352 -31.77 -2.06 4.06
N PRO A 353 -33.02 -2.48 4.37
CA PRO A 353 -33.29 -3.88 4.63
C PRO A 353 -33.06 -4.76 3.41
N LYS A 354 -33.26 -4.27 2.17
CA LYS A 354 -32.97 -5.04 0.95
C LYS A 354 -31.48 -5.37 0.85
N GLU A 355 -30.62 -4.36 1.04
CA GLU A 355 -29.18 -4.55 1.04
C GLU A 355 -28.73 -5.52 2.16
N ILE A 356 -29.30 -5.40 3.36
CA ILE A 356 -28.99 -6.33 4.45
C ILE A 356 -29.41 -7.76 4.10
N HIS A 357 -30.60 -7.98 3.53
CA HIS A 357 -31.02 -9.31 3.09
C HIS A 357 -30.14 -9.87 1.97
N ALA A 358 -29.75 -9.05 1.00
CA ALA A 358 -28.88 -9.46 -0.10
C ALA A 358 -27.49 -9.91 0.38
N ASN A 359 -26.95 -9.25 1.41
CA ASN A 359 -25.60 -9.49 1.90
C ASN A 359 -25.52 -10.58 2.99
N PHE A 360 -26.54 -10.71 3.83
CA PHE A 360 -26.49 -11.57 5.02
C PHE A 360 -27.48 -12.73 4.99
N GLY A 361 -28.32 -12.85 3.95
CA GLY A 361 -29.20 -14.01 3.75
C GLY A 361 -30.01 -14.36 4.98
N THR A 362 -29.84 -15.56 5.52
CA THR A 362 -30.54 -16.06 6.70
C THR A 362 -30.27 -15.30 7.98
N ASP A 363 -29.11 -14.65 8.11
CA ASP A 363 -28.73 -13.85 9.28
C ASP A 363 -29.22 -12.39 9.20
N ALA A 364 -29.83 -11.99 8.08
CA ALA A 364 -30.31 -10.62 7.88
C ALA A 364 -31.19 -10.10 9.00
N HIS A 365 -32.09 -10.95 9.54
CA HIS A 365 -32.97 -10.57 10.63
C HIS A 365 -32.21 -10.23 11.93
N ARG A 366 -31.10 -10.93 12.21
CA ARG A 366 -30.22 -10.65 13.36
C ARG A 366 -29.50 -9.34 13.16
N VAL A 367 -28.97 -9.10 11.94
CA VAL A 367 -28.27 -7.85 11.59
C VAL A 367 -29.23 -6.65 11.69
N LEU A 368 -30.47 -6.76 11.19
CA LEU A 368 -31.47 -5.69 11.29
C LEU A 368 -31.89 -5.42 12.75
N ALA A 369 -31.90 -6.43 13.60
CA ALA A 369 -32.18 -6.27 15.03
C ALA A 369 -31.00 -5.57 15.76
N GLU A 370 -29.75 -5.91 15.43
CA GLU A 370 -28.56 -5.32 16.00
C GLU A 370 -28.29 -3.90 15.49
N TYR A 371 -28.62 -3.63 14.22
CA TYR A 371 -28.45 -2.33 13.55
C TYR A 371 -29.80 -1.80 13.03
N PRO A 372 -30.75 -1.46 13.94
CA PRO A 372 -32.04 -0.94 13.50
C PRO A 372 -31.87 0.43 12.83
N LEU A 373 -32.60 0.65 11.73
CA LEU A 373 -32.55 1.94 11.02
C LEU A 373 -32.96 3.12 11.92
N GLY A 374 -34.04 2.95 12.71
CA GLY A 374 -34.40 3.88 13.80
C GLY A 374 -34.51 5.36 13.41
N GLY A 375 -34.86 5.67 12.17
CA GLY A 375 -34.91 7.04 11.64
C GLY A 375 -33.53 7.62 11.23
N GLN A 376 -32.46 6.83 11.27
CA GLN A 376 -31.15 7.21 10.76
C GLN A 376 -31.17 7.30 9.23
N ASN A 377 -30.18 8.03 8.67
CA ASN A 377 -29.92 8.03 7.24
C ASN A 377 -29.55 6.61 6.78
N PRO A 378 -30.22 6.03 5.76
CA PRO A 378 -29.99 4.66 5.30
C PRO A 378 -28.56 4.40 4.85
N SER A 379 -27.91 5.38 4.23
CA SER A 379 -26.52 5.27 3.76
C SER A 379 -25.54 5.19 4.95
N ILE A 380 -25.79 5.93 6.02
CA ILE A 380 -25.01 5.85 7.26
C ILE A 380 -25.20 4.49 7.94
N ALA A 381 -26.45 4.01 8.03
CA ALA A 381 -26.75 2.72 8.63
C ALA A 381 -26.07 1.56 7.87
N LEU A 382 -26.21 1.55 6.54
CA LEU A 382 -25.55 0.56 5.68
C LEU A 382 -24.02 0.63 5.81
N SER A 383 -23.45 1.83 5.74
CA SER A 383 -22.01 2.04 5.90
C SER A 383 -21.49 1.51 7.23
N LYS A 384 -22.26 1.69 8.33
CA LYS A 384 -21.86 1.20 9.64
C LYS A 384 -21.83 -0.32 9.71
N VAL A 385 -22.88 -1.00 9.19
CA VAL A 385 -22.93 -2.46 9.12
C VAL A 385 -21.72 -2.99 8.35
N ALA A 386 -21.46 -2.44 7.19
CA ALA A 386 -20.34 -2.89 6.34
C ALA A 386 -18.96 -2.55 6.94
N THR A 387 -18.80 -1.38 7.57
CA THR A 387 -17.57 -1.03 8.31
C THR A 387 -17.29 -2.06 9.41
N ASP A 388 -18.28 -2.35 10.24
CA ASP A 388 -18.10 -3.24 11.38
C ASP A 388 -17.85 -4.68 10.92
N SER A 389 -18.65 -5.22 9.97
CA SER A 389 -18.55 -6.62 9.52
C SER A 389 -17.34 -6.91 8.64
N SER A 390 -17.08 -6.06 7.65
CA SER A 390 -16.12 -6.38 6.57
C SER A 390 -14.73 -5.77 6.80
N TRP A 391 -14.60 -4.76 7.66
CA TRP A 391 -13.34 -4.05 7.89
C TRP A 391 -12.88 -4.16 9.34
N GLY A 392 -13.57 -3.51 10.27
CA GLY A 392 -13.12 -3.38 11.65
C GLY A 392 -12.95 -4.73 12.35
N CYS A 393 -13.98 -5.57 12.33
CA CYS A 393 -13.91 -6.85 13.02
C CYS A 393 -12.97 -7.84 12.33
N GLN A 394 -12.86 -7.78 11.01
CA GLN A 394 -11.85 -8.55 10.28
C GLN A 394 -10.42 -8.11 10.62
N ALA A 395 -10.20 -6.80 10.81
CA ALA A 395 -8.91 -6.29 11.28
C ALA A 395 -8.58 -6.79 12.68
N LEU A 396 -9.52 -6.69 13.62
CA LEU A 396 -9.34 -7.19 14.99
C LEU A 396 -9.04 -8.70 15.02
N PHE A 397 -9.75 -9.49 14.21
CA PHE A 397 -9.49 -10.92 14.07
C PHE A 397 -8.06 -11.17 13.54
N THR A 398 -7.65 -10.46 12.51
CA THR A 398 -6.29 -10.54 11.93
C THR A 398 -5.22 -10.17 12.98
N ASP A 399 -5.44 -9.12 13.78
CA ASP A 399 -4.54 -8.71 14.86
C ASP A 399 -4.38 -9.79 15.92
N ARG A 400 -5.45 -10.47 16.29
CA ARG A 400 -5.41 -11.64 17.20
C ARG A 400 -4.56 -12.77 16.65
N LEU A 401 -4.54 -12.97 15.32
CA LEU A 401 -3.70 -13.97 14.67
C LEU A 401 -2.22 -13.54 14.66
N PHE A 402 -1.93 -12.31 14.25
CA PHE A 402 -0.56 -11.78 14.25
C PHE A 402 0.06 -11.77 15.64
N ALA A 403 -0.68 -11.33 16.66
CA ALA A 403 -0.18 -11.22 18.02
C ALA A 403 0.24 -12.57 18.66
N ARG A 404 -0.07 -13.70 18.03
CA ARG A 404 0.42 -15.02 18.44
C ARG A 404 1.90 -15.21 18.13
N TYR A 405 2.41 -14.53 17.11
CA TYR A 405 3.72 -14.80 16.52
C TYR A 405 4.64 -13.59 16.50
N VAL A 406 4.09 -12.38 16.30
CA VAL A 406 4.89 -11.17 16.07
C VAL A 406 4.44 -9.99 16.94
N PRO A 407 5.32 -9.00 17.20
CA PRO A 407 4.92 -7.73 17.76
C PRO A 407 3.89 -7.05 16.86
N THR A 408 2.69 -6.80 17.41
CA THR A 408 1.56 -6.22 16.69
C THR A 408 1.13 -4.91 17.37
N TYR A 409 0.79 -3.88 16.57
CA TYR A 409 0.30 -2.58 17.03
C TYR A 409 -0.94 -2.24 16.21
N ALA A 410 -2.09 -2.12 16.89
CA ALA A 410 -3.37 -1.87 16.25
C ALA A 410 -3.79 -0.40 16.35
N PHE A 411 -4.41 0.16 15.29
CA PHE A 411 -4.94 1.52 15.27
C PHE A 411 -6.29 1.64 14.59
N GLU A 412 -6.98 2.75 14.91
CA GLU A 412 -8.15 3.24 14.21
C GLU A 412 -7.93 4.72 13.87
N PHE A 413 -7.94 5.08 12.58
CA PHE A 413 -8.01 6.48 12.19
C PHE A 413 -9.43 7.00 12.40
N ALA A 414 -9.59 8.05 13.19
CA ALA A 414 -10.89 8.47 13.71
C ALA A 414 -11.21 9.97 13.54
N ASP A 415 -10.45 10.71 12.72
CA ASP A 415 -10.80 12.10 12.40
C ASP A 415 -11.96 12.15 11.40
N ARG A 416 -13.17 12.35 11.94
CA ARG A 416 -14.41 12.45 11.16
C ARG A 416 -14.55 13.73 10.34
N ASN A 417 -13.61 14.65 10.47
CA ASN A 417 -13.54 15.88 9.69
C ASN A 417 -12.43 15.84 8.65
N ALA A 418 -11.88 14.65 8.37
CA ALA A 418 -10.88 14.49 7.32
C ALA A 418 -11.39 15.11 5.99
N PRO A 419 -10.55 15.88 5.27
CA PRO A 419 -10.94 16.45 4.00
C PRO A 419 -11.35 15.36 3.00
N TRP A 420 -12.48 15.56 2.32
CA TRP A 420 -12.97 14.61 1.30
C TRP A 420 -12.07 14.64 0.06
N PHE A 421 -12.18 13.65 -0.79
CA PHE A 421 -11.41 13.53 -2.02
C PHE A 421 -11.55 14.75 -2.93
N ALA A 422 -10.43 15.20 -3.50
CA ALA A 422 -10.38 16.33 -4.40
C ALA A 422 -11.17 16.06 -5.69
N GLY A 423 -12.04 16.99 -6.09
CA GLY A 423 -12.80 16.90 -7.32
C GLY A 423 -13.90 15.83 -7.34
N VAL A 424 -14.18 15.19 -6.21
CA VAL A 424 -15.30 14.25 -6.05
C VAL A 424 -16.43 14.92 -5.28
N ASP A 425 -17.65 14.83 -5.81
CA ASP A 425 -18.83 15.38 -5.15
C ASP A 425 -19.04 14.74 -3.78
N ARG A 426 -19.45 15.55 -2.80
CA ARG A 426 -19.77 15.04 -1.47
C ARG A 426 -21.05 14.21 -1.51
N PRO A 427 -21.11 13.09 -0.79
CA PRO A 427 -22.33 12.31 -0.67
C PRO A 427 -23.42 13.06 0.11
N SER A 428 -24.64 12.54 0.09
CA SER A 428 -25.80 13.09 0.81
C SER A 428 -25.68 13.04 2.34
N PHE A 429 -24.60 12.45 2.86
CA PHE A 429 -24.36 12.21 4.29
C PHE A 429 -22.94 12.63 4.70
N PRO A 430 -22.66 12.84 6.01
CA PRO A 430 -21.32 13.12 6.50
C PRO A 430 -20.32 12.02 6.15
N THR A 431 -19.18 12.37 5.55
CA THR A 431 -18.15 11.42 5.12
C THR A 431 -17.45 10.71 6.29
N GLY A 432 -17.32 11.36 7.44
CA GLY A 432 -16.68 10.78 8.61
C GLY A 432 -15.18 10.51 8.41
N ALA A 433 -14.64 9.58 9.17
CA ALA A 433 -13.32 9.02 8.96
C ALA A 433 -13.41 7.90 7.92
N PHE A 434 -13.50 8.29 6.65
CA PHE A 434 -13.80 7.44 5.50
C PHE A 434 -12.55 6.68 5.02
N HIS A 435 -12.74 5.63 4.23
CA HIS A 435 -11.67 4.81 3.62
C HIS A 435 -10.72 5.68 2.77
N GLY A 436 -9.42 5.60 3.04
CA GLY A 436 -8.38 6.43 2.42
C GLY A 436 -8.24 7.84 3.03
N GLY A 437 -9.09 8.21 4.01
CA GLY A 437 -9.06 9.55 4.62
C GLY A 437 -7.78 9.86 5.39
N GLU A 438 -7.06 8.85 5.86
CA GLU A 438 -5.80 9.01 6.59
C GLU A 438 -4.59 9.27 5.67
N LEU A 439 -4.69 8.95 4.37
CA LEU A 439 -3.56 9.06 3.44
C LEU A 439 -3.03 10.49 3.33
N GLN A 440 -3.91 11.49 3.34
CA GLN A 440 -3.54 12.90 3.30
C GLN A 440 -2.83 13.41 4.56
N TYR A 441 -2.75 12.59 5.63
CA TYR A 441 -1.95 12.86 6.82
C TYR A 441 -0.51 12.31 6.71
N LEU A 442 -0.23 11.51 5.67
CA LEU A 442 1.06 10.89 5.42
C LEU A 442 1.70 11.37 4.11
N PHE A 443 0.88 11.75 3.12
CA PHE A 443 1.29 12.13 1.78
C PHE A 443 0.75 13.53 1.43
N ASP A 444 1.53 14.31 0.68
CA ASP A 444 1.08 15.49 -0.03
C ASP A 444 0.74 15.09 -1.48
N GLY A 445 -0.42 15.50 -1.98
CA GLY A 445 -0.84 15.13 -3.34
C GLY A 445 -2.35 15.15 -3.53
N ALA A 446 -2.82 14.41 -4.52
CA ALA A 446 -4.15 14.52 -5.10
C ALA A 446 -5.33 14.03 -4.22
N TYR A 447 -5.06 13.36 -3.11
CA TYR A 447 -6.14 12.74 -2.33
C TYR A 447 -7.02 13.73 -1.55
N GLY A 448 -6.51 14.87 -1.14
CA GLY A 448 -7.26 15.82 -0.28
C GLY A 448 -7.63 17.12 -0.98
N THR A 449 -8.83 17.63 -0.73
CA THR A 449 -9.35 18.89 -1.29
C THR A 449 -8.78 20.15 -0.69
N GLY A 450 -8.05 20.07 0.40
CA GLY A 450 -7.69 21.28 1.12
C GLY A 450 -6.55 21.15 2.10
N ALA A 451 -6.04 22.30 2.51
CA ALA A 451 -5.04 22.34 3.56
C ALA A 451 -5.64 21.79 4.87
N LEU A 452 -4.93 20.87 5.48
CA LEU A 452 -5.25 20.39 6.82
C LEU A 452 -5.36 21.56 7.80
N THR A 453 -6.33 21.54 8.69
CA THR A 453 -6.44 22.49 9.81
C THR A 453 -5.23 22.38 10.74
N ALA A 454 -5.06 23.32 11.66
CA ALA A 454 -3.94 23.26 12.61
C ALA A 454 -3.96 21.99 13.48
N ASP A 455 -5.16 21.50 13.88
CA ASP A 455 -5.30 20.26 14.64
C ASP A 455 -4.99 19.04 13.79
N GLN A 456 -5.42 19.03 12.54
CA GLN A 456 -5.13 17.97 11.58
C GLN A 456 -3.65 17.90 11.21
N ARG A 457 -2.98 19.05 11.04
CA ARG A 457 -1.52 19.09 10.87
C ARG A 457 -0.78 18.49 12.07
N ARG A 458 -1.22 18.80 13.30
CA ARG A 458 -0.66 18.18 14.51
C ARG A 458 -0.88 16.67 14.56
N LEU A 459 -2.03 16.19 14.09
CA LEU A 459 -2.28 14.74 13.94
C LEU A 459 -1.39 14.14 12.86
N SER A 460 -1.26 14.79 11.71
CA SER A 460 -0.35 14.39 10.61
C SER A 460 1.10 14.25 11.12
N ASP A 461 1.64 15.25 11.80
CA ASP A 461 2.99 15.21 12.38
C ASP A 461 3.16 14.01 13.33
N ARG A 462 2.14 13.68 14.12
CA ARG A 462 2.16 12.52 15.02
C ARG A 462 2.09 11.20 14.26
N MET A 463 1.23 11.10 13.24
CA MET A 463 1.15 9.91 12.39
C MET A 463 2.46 9.66 11.66
N VAL A 464 3.05 10.68 11.04
CA VAL A 464 4.37 10.60 10.41
C VAL A 464 5.43 10.07 11.40
N ARG A 465 5.43 10.57 12.64
CA ARG A 465 6.35 10.10 13.69
C ARG A 465 6.07 8.66 14.14
N TYR A 466 4.81 8.22 14.20
CA TYR A 466 4.47 6.84 14.52
C TYR A 466 4.92 5.88 13.41
N TRP A 467 4.61 6.19 12.15
CA TRP A 467 4.98 5.37 10.98
C TRP A 467 6.49 5.25 10.83
N SER A 468 7.19 6.38 10.87
CA SER A 468 8.66 6.40 10.77
C SER A 468 9.35 5.77 11.99
N GLY A 469 8.80 5.97 13.19
CA GLY A 469 9.28 5.32 14.41
C GLY A 469 9.14 3.80 14.34
N PHE A 470 8.01 3.32 13.86
CA PHE A 470 7.80 1.89 13.61
C PHE A 470 8.77 1.36 12.54
N ALA A 471 8.93 2.09 11.43
CA ALA A 471 9.89 1.74 10.39
C ALA A 471 11.34 1.68 10.92
N ARG A 472 11.71 2.55 11.85
CA ARG A 472 13.06 2.60 12.43
C ARG A 472 13.29 1.48 13.44
N ASN A 473 12.33 1.25 14.36
CA ASN A 473 12.55 0.50 15.60
C ASN A 473 11.74 -0.80 15.70
N GLY A 474 10.73 -1.02 14.82
CA GLY A 474 9.75 -2.11 14.97
C GLY A 474 8.67 -1.85 16.03
N HIS A 475 8.61 -0.61 16.55
CA HIS A 475 7.54 -0.13 17.43
C HIS A 475 7.28 1.36 17.17
N PRO A 476 6.02 1.85 17.30
CA PRO A 476 5.67 3.23 16.97
C PRO A 476 6.07 4.25 18.04
N ASN A 477 6.49 3.81 19.22
CA ASN A 477 6.73 4.67 20.38
C ASN A 477 7.99 5.54 20.21
N ASN A 478 7.80 6.86 20.29
CA ASN A 478 8.85 7.87 20.22
C ASN A 478 8.75 8.81 21.43
N PRO A 479 9.86 9.43 21.89
CA PRO A 479 9.84 10.40 22.97
C PRO A 479 8.85 11.54 22.73
N GLY A 480 8.07 11.90 23.75
CA GLY A 480 7.08 12.98 23.69
C GLY A 480 5.79 12.66 22.91
N MET A 481 5.59 11.41 22.51
CA MET A 481 4.36 10.94 21.89
C MET A 481 3.47 10.22 22.92
N PRO A 482 2.12 10.24 22.76
CA PRO A 482 1.25 9.34 23.49
C PRO A 482 1.71 7.89 23.32
N TRP A 483 1.69 7.15 24.43
CA TRP A 483 2.15 5.75 24.41
C TRP A 483 1.18 4.89 23.59
N TRP A 484 1.72 4.13 22.63
CA TRP A 484 1.00 3.15 21.85
C TRP A 484 1.29 1.75 22.40
N PRO A 485 0.34 1.13 23.11
CA PRO A 485 0.54 -0.20 23.69
C PRO A 485 0.62 -1.25 22.60
N ARG A 486 1.48 -2.25 22.82
CA ARG A 486 1.51 -3.44 21.97
C ARG A 486 0.20 -4.21 22.12
N PHE A 487 -0.34 -4.70 21.00
CA PHE A 487 -1.53 -5.54 20.99
C PHE A 487 -1.23 -6.89 21.66
N HIS A 488 -2.07 -7.28 22.61
CA HIS A 488 -1.99 -8.56 23.31
C HIS A 488 -3.39 -9.18 23.33
N ARG A 489 -3.45 -10.50 23.16
CA ARG A 489 -4.72 -11.25 23.13
C ARG A 489 -5.60 -11.10 24.37
N THR A 490 -5.07 -10.64 25.47
CA THR A 490 -5.79 -10.44 26.74
C THR A 490 -6.22 -9.00 26.99
N SER A 491 -5.66 -8.02 26.31
CA SER A 491 -5.95 -6.60 26.52
C SER A 491 -6.36 -5.85 25.23
N GLU A 492 -6.07 -6.41 24.06
CA GLU A 492 -6.50 -5.98 22.72
C GLU A 492 -6.53 -4.45 22.48
N PRO A 493 -5.50 -3.68 22.85
CA PRO A 493 -5.52 -2.24 22.75
C PRO A 493 -5.45 -1.81 21.28
N VAL A 494 -6.44 -1.05 20.84
CA VAL A 494 -6.44 -0.34 19.55
C VAL A 494 -6.30 1.15 19.84
N LEU A 495 -5.31 1.80 19.20
CA LEU A 495 -5.07 3.23 19.39
C LEU A 495 -5.91 4.05 18.42
N SER A 496 -6.85 4.83 18.93
CA SER A 496 -7.55 5.84 18.13
C SER A 496 -6.61 6.97 17.76
N LEU A 497 -6.59 7.35 16.48
CA LEU A 497 -5.83 8.47 15.92
C LEU A 497 -6.81 9.56 15.52
N ASN A 498 -7.03 10.54 16.40
CA ASN A 498 -7.97 11.62 16.22
C ASN A 498 -7.34 12.97 16.60
N THR A 499 -7.95 14.04 16.14
CA THR A 499 -7.58 15.43 16.44
C THR A 499 -7.91 15.83 17.89
N GLY A 500 -7.33 16.94 18.34
CA GLY A 500 -7.62 17.54 19.64
C GLY A 500 -6.88 16.91 20.82
N ALA A 501 -7.09 17.50 22.00
CA ALA A 501 -6.51 16.99 23.24
C ALA A 501 -7.16 15.66 23.64
N GLY A 502 -6.32 14.62 23.88
CA GLY A 502 -6.81 13.27 24.19
C GLY A 502 -7.40 12.50 22.99
N GLY A 503 -7.30 13.04 21.77
CA GLY A 503 -7.75 12.35 20.56
C GLY A 503 -6.96 11.08 20.23
N ILE A 504 -5.68 11.02 20.64
CA ILE A 504 -4.85 9.82 20.54
C ILE A 504 -4.91 9.07 21.87
N ARG A 505 -5.64 7.97 21.90
CA ARG A 505 -5.86 7.14 23.09
C ARG A 505 -6.30 5.73 22.73
N PRO A 506 -6.10 4.74 23.59
CA PRO A 506 -6.72 3.42 23.42
C PRO A 506 -8.26 3.52 23.47
N VAL A 507 -8.94 2.69 22.67
CA VAL A 507 -10.41 2.57 22.60
C VAL A 507 -10.83 1.12 22.78
N ASP A 508 -12.09 0.93 23.20
CA ASP A 508 -12.75 -0.38 23.26
C ASP A 508 -13.32 -0.73 21.88
N PHE A 509 -12.42 -1.10 20.97
CA PHE A 509 -12.73 -1.31 19.56
C PHE A 509 -13.72 -2.45 19.33
N ASP A 510 -13.57 -3.58 20.07
CA ASP A 510 -14.48 -4.73 19.98
C ASP A 510 -15.94 -4.30 20.26
N ARG A 511 -16.15 -3.51 21.30
CA ARG A 511 -17.47 -3.00 21.65
C ARG A 511 -17.98 -1.93 20.69
N GLU A 512 -17.10 -0.97 20.27
CA GLU A 512 -17.51 0.13 19.38
C GLU A 512 -17.92 -0.36 17.99
N HIS A 513 -17.30 -1.45 17.49
CA HIS A 513 -17.61 -2.11 16.22
C HIS A 513 -18.47 -3.38 16.37
N ARG A 514 -18.93 -3.69 17.59
CA ARG A 514 -19.81 -4.86 17.86
C ARG A 514 -19.23 -6.19 17.38
N CYS A 515 -17.91 -6.38 17.50
CA CYS A 515 -17.24 -7.54 16.93
C CYS A 515 -17.64 -8.85 17.62
N GLN A 516 -18.13 -8.81 18.87
CA GLN A 516 -18.73 -10.00 19.49
C GLN A 516 -19.94 -10.49 18.68
N PHE A 517 -20.85 -9.58 18.27
CA PHE A 517 -22.01 -9.93 17.43
C PHE A 517 -21.57 -10.55 16.10
N TRP A 518 -20.55 -9.98 15.44
CA TRP A 518 -20.06 -10.50 14.16
C TRP A 518 -19.42 -11.87 14.27
N ARG A 519 -18.75 -12.19 15.37
CA ARG A 519 -18.29 -13.55 15.67
C ARG A 519 -19.45 -14.55 15.79
N GLU A 520 -20.55 -14.16 16.45
CA GLU A 520 -21.72 -15.00 16.65
C GLU A 520 -22.52 -15.28 15.36
N VAL A 521 -22.43 -14.41 14.35
CA VAL A 521 -23.01 -14.62 13.01
C VAL A 521 -22.02 -15.23 12.01
N GLY A 522 -20.84 -15.68 12.47
CA GLY A 522 -19.89 -16.41 11.65
C GLY A 522 -19.14 -15.56 10.61
N GLN A 523 -19.00 -14.28 10.87
CA GLN A 523 -18.25 -13.35 10.01
C GLN A 523 -16.76 -13.18 10.42
N ASP A 524 -16.27 -13.96 11.41
CA ASP A 524 -14.86 -14.03 11.82
C ASP A 524 -14.11 -15.11 11.04
#